data_733bac9481b7d75a6af7161a998aaf7e
#
_entry.id   733bac9481b7d75a6af7161a998aaf7e
#
_cell.length_a   1.000
_cell.length_b   1.000
_cell.length_c   1.000
_cell.angle_alpha   90.00
_cell.angle_beta   90.00
_cell.angle_gamma   90.00
#
_symmetry.space_group_name_H-M   'P 1'
#
loop_
_entity.id
_entity.type
_entity.pdbx_description
1 polymer ?
#
loop_
_entity_poly.entity_id
_entity_poly.type
_entity_poly.pdbx_seq_one_letter_code
_entity_poly.pdbx_strand_id
1 'polypeptide(L)'
;MTSILKSVLLATIIVNLSSVKALADVTSQQVWDGLRTAMTASGFKITASETRKGDRLTIGDLQMNRRVQDPGSDASGTISLSVSSLQFLDKGDGTVTIVLPDQIPVILHVNSPEDGDFDVQFDLTQRNLVIRASGKPDEIRHDYAAEAVGLDLRKLVLDRTEVPGADVHADLSLVNVSGTSISAIQTDRNYTQNLNIGRMSYKASISLPGPS
;
A
#
# COMPACT_ATOMS: atom_id res chain seq x y z
N MET A 1 42.72 -65.26 31.99
CA MET A 1 43.57 -64.20 31.46
C MET A 1 42.62 -63.20 30.78
N THR A 2 42.56 -62.06 31.40
CA THR A 2 41.57 -61.04 31.37
C THR A 2 41.66 -60.22 30.12
N SER A 3 40.59 -60.25 29.29
CA SER A 3 40.38 -59.35 28.20
C SER A 3 39.67 -58.09 28.74
N ILE A 4 40.35 -56.99 28.71
CA ILE A 4 39.85 -55.70 29.13
C ILE A 4 38.97 -55.19 28.00
N LEU A 5 37.66 -55.19 28.24
CA LEU A 5 36.64 -54.62 27.37
C LEU A 5 36.70 -53.10 27.50
N LYS A 6 37.37 -52.44 26.58
CA LYS A 6 37.34 -50.99 26.46
C LYS A 6 36.01 -50.57 25.90
N SER A 7 35.09 -50.20 26.78
CA SER A 7 33.88 -49.53 26.42
C SER A 7 34.23 -48.11 25.97
N VAL A 8 34.32 -47.92 24.65
CA VAL A 8 34.32 -46.58 24.05
C VAL A 8 32.89 -46.12 24.02
N LEU A 9 32.54 -45.30 25.00
CA LEU A 9 31.29 -44.57 25.03
C LEU A 9 31.35 -43.50 23.94
N LEU A 10 30.87 -43.85 22.75
CA LEU A 10 30.68 -42.90 21.64
C LEU A 10 29.49 -42.04 22.01
N ALA A 11 29.75 -40.93 22.67
CA ALA A 11 28.75 -39.89 22.87
C ALA A 11 28.38 -39.28 21.50
N THR A 12 27.36 -39.86 20.90
CA THR A 12 26.74 -39.28 19.72
C THR A 12 26.03 -37.99 20.15
N ILE A 13 26.73 -36.87 20.03
CA ILE A 13 26.13 -35.55 20.10
C ILE A 13 25.23 -35.44 18.85
N ILE A 14 23.98 -35.82 19.01
CA ILE A 14 22.93 -35.45 18.04
C ILE A 14 22.78 -33.94 18.19
N VAL A 15 23.56 -33.21 17.42
CA VAL A 15 23.24 -31.81 17.12
C VAL A 15 21.94 -31.86 16.36
N ASN A 16 20.82 -31.70 17.07
CA ASN A 16 19.57 -31.32 16.47
C ASN A 16 19.79 -29.95 15.82
N LEU A 17 20.32 -29.95 14.62
CA LEU A 17 20.15 -28.89 13.66
C LEU A 17 18.64 -28.85 13.37
N SER A 18 17.88 -28.28 14.31
CA SER A 18 16.62 -27.68 13.97
C SER A 18 16.96 -26.81 12.77
N SER A 19 16.60 -27.28 11.59
CA SER A 19 16.54 -26.45 10.39
C SER A 19 15.53 -25.35 10.75
N VAL A 20 16.03 -24.32 11.41
CA VAL A 20 15.40 -23.01 11.38
C VAL A 20 15.31 -22.80 9.88
N LYS A 21 14.10 -22.99 9.34
CA LYS A 21 13.79 -22.47 8.02
C LYS A 21 14.22 -21.03 8.17
N ALA A 22 15.30 -20.67 7.54
CA ALA A 22 15.66 -19.29 7.32
C ALA A 22 14.49 -18.77 6.46
N LEU A 23 13.44 -18.37 7.13
CA LEU A 23 12.48 -17.46 6.56
C LEU A 23 13.38 -16.29 6.20
N ALA A 24 13.59 -16.07 4.94
CA ALA A 24 14.38 -14.96 4.50
C ALA A 24 13.67 -13.73 5.02
N ASP A 25 14.33 -13.09 5.97
CA ASP A 25 13.78 -12.02 6.76
C ASP A 25 13.76 -10.75 5.91
N VAL A 26 12.60 -10.13 5.78
CA VAL A 26 12.51 -8.77 5.25
C VAL A 26 12.58 -7.77 6.40
N THR A 27 13.27 -6.68 6.17
CA THR A 27 13.32 -5.54 7.09
C THR A 27 12.37 -4.44 6.65
N SER A 28 11.96 -3.58 7.57
CA SER A 28 11.14 -2.41 7.28
C SER A 28 11.74 -1.52 6.20
N GLN A 29 13.07 -1.38 6.14
CA GLN A 29 13.73 -0.63 5.07
C GLN A 29 13.56 -1.29 3.71
N GLN A 30 13.77 -2.61 3.61
CA GLN A 30 13.63 -3.33 2.35
C GLN A 30 12.19 -3.30 1.83
N VAL A 31 11.19 -3.41 2.73
CA VAL A 31 9.78 -3.31 2.37
C VAL A 31 9.45 -1.91 1.84
N TRP A 32 9.94 -0.86 2.52
CA TRP A 32 9.78 0.52 2.07
C TRP A 32 10.46 0.76 0.72
N ASP A 33 11.70 0.33 0.55
CA ASP A 33 12.46 0.50 -0.69
C ASP A 33 11.80 -0.23 -1.87
N GLY A 34 11.26 -1.43 -1.63
CA GLY A 34 10.48 -2.18 -2.60
C GLY A 34 9.22 -1.43 -3.03
N LEU A 35 8.45 -0.93 -2.06
CA LEU A 35 7.23 -0.16 -2.30
C LEU A 35 7.55 1.14 -3.07
N ARG A 36 8.55 1.91 -2.64
CA ARG A 36 9.01 3.13 -3.30
C ARG A 36 9.44 2.86 -4.75
N THR A 37 10.17 1.78 -4.97
CA THR A 37 10.60 1.35 -6.31
C THR A 37 9.41 1.01 -7.20
N ALA A 38 8.43 0.26 -6.70
CA ALA A 38 7.23 -0.12 -7.43
C ALA A 38 6.38 1.12 -7.81
N MET A 39 6.18 2.04 -6.89
CA MET A 39 5.46 3.29 -7.15
C MET A 39 6.18 4.18 -8.18
N THR A 40 7.52 4.33 -8.05
CA THR A 40 8.32 5.09 -9.01
C THR A 40 8.26 4.48 -10.40
N ALA A 41 8.32 3.16 -10.49
CA ALA A 41 8.17 2.46 -11.76
C ALA A 41 6.78 2.60 -12.38
N SER A 42 5.76 2.82 -11.56
CA SER A 42 4.41 3.14 -12.00
C SER A 42 4.24 4.61 -12.40
N GLY A 43 5.32 5.40 -12.40
CA GLY A 43 5.35 6.79 -12.86
C GLY A 43 5.08 7.81 -11.77
N PHE A 44 5.01 7.41 -10.50
CA PHE A 44 4.89 8.37 -9.40
C PHE A 44 6.23 9.04 -9.10
N LYS A 45 6.20 10.36 -8.91
CA LYS A 45 7.25 11.12 -8.25
C LYS A 45 6.97 11.11 -6.76
N ILE A 46 7.97 10.74 -5.96
CA ILE A 46 7.81 10.52 -4.52
C ILE A 46 8.76 11.43 -3.77
N THR A 47 8.25 12.12 -2.75
CA THR A 47 9.02 12.82 -1.74
C THR A 47 8.54 12.38 -0.36
N ALA A 48 9.46 12.14 0.57
CA ALA A 48 9.14 11.74 1.94
C ALA A 48 10.33 12.00 2.86
N SER A 49 10.08 12.09 4.16
CA SER A 49 11.10 12.02 5.20
C SER A 49 11.14 10.60 5.79
N GLU A 50 12.32 10.14 6.19
CA GLU A 50 12.51 8.82 6.79
C GLU A 50 13.12 8.98 8.19
N THR A 51 12.49 8.36 9.18
CA THR A 51 12.98 8.36 10.57
C THR A 51 12.92 6.94 11.13
N ARG A 52 14.03 6.44 11.67
CA ARG A 52 14.09 5.13 12.32
C ARG A 52 14.26 5.28 13.83
N LYS A 53 13.45 4.53 14.58
CA LYS A 53 13.56 4.43 16.04
C LYS A 53 13.35 2.97 16.47
N GLY A 54 14.44 2.29 16.77
CA GLY A 54 14.40 0.87 17.10
C GLY A 54 13.89 0.02 15.94
N ASP A 55 12.87 -0.76 16.19
CA ASP A 55 12.16 -1.64 15.24
C ASP A 55 11.17 -0.92 14.30
N ARG A 56 11.03 0.39 14.44
CA ARG A 56 10.08 1.20 13.67
C ARG A 56 10.80 2.10 12.67
N LEU A 57 10.42 2.00 11.40
CA LEU A 57 10.70 2.97 10.36
C LEU A 57 9.43 3.78 10.11
N THR A 58 9.51 5.10 10.22
CA THR A 58 8.43 6.03 9.93
C THR A 58 8.76 6.82 8.68
N ILE A 59 7.86 6.82 7.74
CA ILE A 59 7.88 7.63 6.53
C ILE A 59 6.89 8.78 6.78
N GLY A 60 7.42 9.97 6.92
CA GLY A 60 6.63 11.18 7.16
C GLY A 60 6.47 12.00 5.89
N ASP A 61 5.37 12.77 5.83
CA ASP A 61 5.09 13.74 4.78
C ASP A 61 5.22 13.14 3.37
N LEU A 62 4.77 11.90 3.21
CA LEU A 62 4.84 11.20 1.93
C LEU A 62 3.91 11.86 0.91
N GLN A 63 4.52 12.41 -0.14
CA GLN A 63 3.82 12.98 -1.29
C GLN A 63 4.09 12.12 -2.52
N MET A 64 3.03 11.75 -3.22
CA MET A 64 3.08 10.97 -4.44
C MET A 64 2.31 11.70 -5.53
N ASN A 65 2.99 12.02 -6.64
CA ASN A 65 2.39 12.71 -7.75
C ASN A 65 2.65 11.96 -9.05
N ARG A 66 1.63 11.73 -9.84
CA ARG A 66 1.72 11.09 -11.16
C ARG A 66 0.98 11.90 -12.19
N ARG A 67 1.65 12.21 -13.30
CA ARG A 67 1.01 12.78 -14.48
C ARG A 67 0.40 11.64 -15.31
N VAL A 68 -0.83 11.82 -15.71
CA VAL A 68 -1.55 10.92 -16.61
C VAL A 68 -1.88 11.71 -17.87
N GLN A 69 -1.72 11.09 -19.03
CA GLN A 69 -2.09 11.66 -20.32
C GLN A 69 -2.96 10.65 -21.05
N ASP A 70 -4.05 11.10 -21.62
CA ASP A 70 -4.87 10.26 -22.47
C ASP A 70 -4.17 10.10 -23.83
N PRO A 71 -3.84 8.88 -24.27
CA PRO A 71 -3.16 8.65 -25.55
C PRO A 71 -3.96 9.09 -26.78
N GLY A 72 -5.25 9.33 -26.62
CA GLY A 72 -6.19 9.69 -27.71
C GLY A 72 -6.63 11.15 -27.72
N SER A 73 -6.18 11.96 -26.75
CA SER A 73 -6.61 13.36 -26.62
C SER A 73 -5.49 14.25 -26.08
N ASP A 74 -5.69 15.56 -26.14
CA ASP A 74 -4.79 16.55 -25.49
C ASP A 74 -5.06 16.70 -23.99
N ALA A 75 -5.99 15.91 -23.43
CA ALA A 75 -6.30 15.93 -22.01
C ALA A 75 -5.15 15.35 -21.21
N SER A 76 -4.82 16.01 -20.12
CA SER A 76 -3.81 15.57 -19.18
C SER A 76 -4.32 15.69 -17.75
N GLY A 77 -3.85 14.82 -16.87
CA GLY A 77 -4.23 14.87 -15.46
C GLY A 77 -3.03 14.70 -14.54
N THR A 78 -3.24 15.03 -13.29
CA THR A 78 -2.31 14.73 -12.21
C THR A 78 -3.06 14.07 -11.07
N ILE A 79 -2.55 12.94 -10.63
CA ILE A 79 -3.02 12.26 -9.42
C ILE A 79 -2.04 12.61 -8.31
N SER A 80 -2.54 13.16 -7.22
CA SER A 80 -1.74 13.51 -6.04
C SER A 80 -2.29 12.78 -4.81
N LEU A 81 -1.40 12.12 -4.06
CA LEU A 81 -1.72 11.50 -2.79
C LEU A 81 -0.79 12.06 -1.72
N SER A 82 -1.35 12.30 -0.53
CA SER A 82 -0.61 12.79 0.61
C SER A 82 -0.85 11.86 1.79
N VAL A 83 0.22 11.27 2.32
CA VAL A 83 0.15 10.40 3.51
C VAL A 83 0.98 11.03 4.62
N SER A 84 0.32 11.44 5.69
CA SER A 84 0.97 12.14 6.81
C SER A 84 2.02 11.27 7.51
N SER A 85 1.72 9.98 7.67
CA SER A 85 2.63 9.03 8.31
C SER A 85 2.35 7.61 7.85
N LEU A 86 3.37 6.93 7.36
CA LEU A 86 3.35 5.52 7.05
C LEU A 86 4.40 4.83 7.93
N GLN A 87 4.03 3.79 8.66
CA GLN A 87 4.93 3.12 9.59
C GLN A 87 5.16 1.67 9.17
N PHE A 88 6.41 1.23 9.32
CA PHE A 88 6.85 -0.13 9.10
C PHE A 88 7.45 -0.64 10.42
N LEU A 89 6.88 -1.71 10.95
CA LEU A 89 7.25 -2.29 12.24
C LEU A 89 7.89 -3.66 12.03
N ASP A 90 9.19 -3.76 12.28
CA ASP A 90 9.89 -5.04 12.28
C ASP A 90 9.37 -5.89 13.48
N LYS A 91 8.90 -7.10 13.22
CA LYS A 91 8.27 -7.96 14.23
C LYS A 91 9.26 -8.91 14.91
N GLY A 92 10.53 -8.96 14.46
CA GLY A 92 11.55 -9.84 14.97
C GLY A 92 11.39 -11.32 14.58
N ASP A 93 10.37 -11.62 13.77
CA ASP A 93 10.08 -12.95 13.22
C ASP A 93 10.31 -13.01 11.70
N GLY A 94 11.05 -12.03 11.14
CA GLY A 94 11.29 -11.90 9.71
C GLY A 94 10.15 -11.28 8.94
N THR A 95 9.17 -10.70 9.61
CA THR A 95 8.04 -10.01 8.99
C THR A 95 7.95 -8.55 9.41
N VAL A 96 7.26 -7.77 8.60
CA VAL A 96 7.04 -6.34 8.81
C VAL A 96 5.55 -6.04 8.76
N THR A 97 5.04 -5.37 9.78
CA THR A 97 3.68 -4.81 9.76
C THR A 97 3.73 -3.39 9.20
N ILE A 98 2.84 -3.11 8.24
CA ILE A 98 2.69 -1.77 7.65
C ILE A 98 1.42 -1.14 8.23
N VAL A 99 1.56 0.07 8.76
CA VAL A 99 0.45 0.84 9.36
C VAL A 99 0.23 2.11 8.56
N LEU A 100 -0.98 2.27 8.02
CA LEU A 100 -1.43 3.47 7.32
C LEU A 100 -2.35 4.29 8.22
N PRO A 101 -2.48 5.61 7.98
CA PRO A 101 -3.53 6.40 8.59
C PRO A 101 -4.92 5.88 8.21
N ASP A 102 -5.91 6.14 9.07
CA ASP A 102 -7.31 5.75 8.81
C ASP A 102 -7.92 6.49 7.62
N GLN A 103 -7.33 7.63 7.25
CA GLN A 103 -7.77 8.49 6.16
C GLN A 103 -6.57 9.04 5.39
N ILE A 104 -6.65 8.95 4.07
CA ILE A 104 -5.63 9.43 3.14
C ILE A 104 -6.32 10.32 2.09
N PRO A 105 -6.01 11.61 2.04
CA PRO A 105 -6.54 12.49 1.01
C PRO A 105 -5.92 12.17 -0.36
N VAL A 106 -6.78 12.11 -1.36
CA VAL A 106 -6.45 11.89 -2.76
C VAL A 106 -7.01 13.05 -3.58
N ILE A 107 -6.18 13.68 -4.37
CA ILE A 107 -6.57 14.77 -5.26
C ILE A 107 -6.30 14.32 -6.69
N LEU A 108 -7.31 14.41 -7.51
CA LEU A 108 -7.22 14.24 -8.96
C LEU A 108 -7.45 15.61 -9.60
N HIS A 109 -6.45 16.11 -10.29
CA HIS A 109 -6.55 17.28 -11.14
C HIS A 109 -6.55 16.83 -12.60
N VAL A 110 -7.53 17.30 -13.38
CA VAL A 110 -7.62 17.03 -14.81
C VAL A 110 -7.70 18.36 -15.56
N ASN A 111 -6.88 18.48 -16.57
CA ASN A 111 -6.90 19.57 -17.54
C ASN A 111 -7.34 19.01 -18.89
N SER A 112 -8.48 19.47 -19.37
CA SER A 112 -9.04 19.12 -20.68
C SER A 112 -9.19 20.39 -21.49
N PRO A 113 -8.55 20.51 -22.68
CA PRO A 113 -8.74 21.65 -23.55
C PRO A 113 -10.18 21.84 -24.02
N GLU A 114 -10.96 20.76 -24.08
CA GLU A 114 -12.34 20.75 -24.54
C GLU A 114 -13.36 20.97 -23.42
N ASP A 115 -13.11 20.34 -22.23
CA ASP A 115 -14.06 20.27 -21.12
C ASP A 115 -13.71 21.18 -19.95
N GLY A 116 -12.55 21.88 -20.02
CA GLY A 116 -12.05 22.74 -18.94
C GLY A 116 -11.23 21.98 -17.88
N ASP A 117 -10.91 22.68 -16.81
CA ASP A 117 -10.15 22.14 -15.69
C ASP A 117 -11.09 21.63 -14.59
N PHE A 118 -10.82 20.46 -14.03
CA PHE A 118 -11.55 20.02 -12.85
C PHE A 118 -10.64 19.37 -11.79
N ASP A 119 -10.97 19.64 -10.54
CA ASP A 119 -10.35 19.02 -9.37
C ASP A 119 -11.37 18.16 -8.65
N VAL A 120 -10.98 16.93 -8.36
CA VAL A 120 -11.77 16.02 -7.55
C VAL A 120 -10.94 15.64 -6.32
N GLN A 121 -11.54 15.84 -5.15
CA GLN A 121 -10.91 15.47 -3.89
C GLN A 121 -11.68 14.32 -3.25
N PHE A 122 -10.96 13.26 -2.94
CA PHE A 122 -11.48 12.10 -2.24
C PHE A 122 -10.74 11.87 -0.93
N ASP A 123 -11.40 11.24 0.01
CA ASP A 123 -10.75 10.57 1.13
C ASP A 123 -10.78 9.07 0.91
N LEU A 124 -9.61 8.47 0.83
CA LEU A 124 -9.45 7.04 0.98
C LEU A 124 -9.47 6.72 2.48
N THR A 125 -10.50 5.98 2.92
CA THR A 125 -10.69 5.61 4.32
C THR A 125 -10.46 4.12 4.52
N GLN A 126 -9.98 3.73 5.69
CA GLN A 126 -9.81 2.34 6.05
C GLN A 126 -10.20 2.08 7.51
N ARG A 127 -10.69 0.87 7.78
CA ARG A 127 -11.00 0.39 9.11
C ARG A 127 -10.39 -0.98 9.35
N ASN A 128 -9.58 -1.07 10.41
CA ASN A 128 -8.91 -2.30 10.81
C ASN A 128 -8.06 -2.93 9.68
N LEU A 129 -7.40 -2.08 8.87
CA LEU A 129 -6.49 -2.55 7.85
C LEU A 129 -5.20 -3.06 8.50
N VAL A 130 -4.91 -4.32 8.25
CA VAL A 130 -3.65 -4.96 8.62
C VAL A 130 -2.94 -5.36 7.34
N ILE A 131 -1.69 -4.91 7.18
CA ILE A 131 -0.82 -5.32 6.09
C ILE A 131 0.44 -5.92 6.70
N ARG A 132 0.77 -7.14 6.30
CA ARG A 132 1.97 -7.85 6.71
C ARG A 132 2.82 -8.18 5.49
N ALA A 133 4.07 -7.71 5.51
CA ALA A 133 5.06 -8.07 4.52
C ALA A 133 5.94 -9.21 5.05
N SER A 134 6.31 -10.14 4.16
CA SER A 134 7.15 -11.30 4.44
C SER A 134 7.91 -11.73 3.18
N GLY A 135 8.81 -12.70 3.28
CA GLY A 135 9.56 -13.24 2.16
C GLY A 135 10.99 -12.74 2.11
N LYS A 136 11.54 -12.58 0.91
CA LYS A 136 12.93 -12.17 0.66
C LYS A 136 12.96 -10.76 0.08
N PRO A 137 14.10 -10.05 0.18
CA PRO A 137 14.23 -8.71 -0.39
C PRO A 137 13.94 -8.64 -1.91
N ASP A 138 14.19 -9.72 -2.63
CA ASP A 138 13.94 -9.86 -4.07
C ASP A 138 12.54 -10.39 -4.41
N GLU A 139 11.81 -10.91 -3.41
CA GLU A 139 10.44 -11.39 -3.55
C GLU A 139 9.66 -11.11 -2.26
N ILE A 140 8.99 -9.98 -2.22
CA ILE A 140 8.20 -9.57 -1.06
C ILE A 140 6.73 -9.92 -1.28
N ARG A 141 6.17 -10.65 -0.33
CA ARG A 141 4.75 -10.96 -0.22
C ARG A 141 4.10 -10.01 0.77
N HIS A 142 2.98 -9.42 0.37
CA HIS A 142 2.12 -8.63 1.24
C HIS A 142 0.79 -9.36 1.40
N ASP A 143 0.45 -9.73 2.62
CA ASP A 143 -0.87 -10.20 3.00
C ASP A 143 -1.61 -9.03 3.66
N TYR A 144 -2.86 -8.78 3.25
CA TYR A 144 -3.66 -7.68 3.76
C TYR A 144 -5.09 -8.10 4.04
N ALA A 145 -5.65 -7.52 5.09
CA ALA A 145 -7.04 -7.66 5.45
C ALA A 145 -7.56 -6.35 6.04
N ALA A 146 -8.80 -5.98 5.69
CA ALA A 146 -9.49 -4.83 6.25
C ALA A 146 -10.96 -5.18 6.50
N GLU A 147 -11.52 -4.63 7.57
CA GLU A 147 -12.96 -4.70 7.81
C GLU A 147 -13.71 -3.88 6.75
N ALA A 148 -13.19 -2.68 6.45
CA ALA A 148 -13.72 -1.84 5.39
C ALA A 148 -12.62 -0.97 4.77
N VAL A 149 -12.79 -0.68 3.47
CA VAL A 149 -12.05 0.35 2.72
C VAL A 149 -13.10 1.20 2.01
N GLY A 150 -12.97 2.51 2.12
CA GLY A 150 -13.89 3.47 1.52
C GLY A 150 -13.18 4.49 0.64
N LEU A 151 -13.92 5.07 -0.28
CA LEU A 151 -13.52 6.23 -1.05
C LEU A 151 -14.68 7.22 -1.05
N ASP A 152 -14.50 8.34 -0.38
CA ASP A 152 -15.52 9.35 -0.13
C ASP A 152 -15.19 10.61 -0.92
N LEU A 153 -16.09 11.06 -1.80
CA LEU A 153 -15.94 12.32 -2.51
C LEU A 153 -16.13 13.49 -1.53
N ARG A 154 -15.12 14.37 -1.46
CA ARG A 154 -15.12 15.55 -0.59
C ARG A 154 -15.43 16.84 -1.33
N LYS A 155 -14.90 16.97 -2.52
CA LYS A 155 -14.98 18.21 -3.25
C LYS A 155 -14.87 17.95 -4.75
N LEU A 156 -15.68 18.70 -5.52
CA LEU A 156 -15.59 18.81 -6.96
C LEU A 156 -15.49 20.30 -7.32
N VAL A 157 -14.48 20.67 -8.07
CA VAL A 157 -14.26 22.04 -8.56
C VAL A 157 -14.18 21.99 -10.09
N LEU A 158 -14.96 22.80 -10.76
CA LEU A 158 -14.98 22.94 -12.22
C LEU A 158 -14.44 24.32 -12.57
N ASP A 159 -13.51 24.39 -13.52
CA ASP A 159 -12.88 25.63 -13.99
C ASP A 159 -12.41 26.55 -12.86
N ARG A 160 -11.78 25.96 -11.83
CA ARG A 160 -11.30 26.62 -10.60
C ARG A 160 -12.40 27.27 -9.75
N THR A 161 -13.65 26.93 -10.03
CA THR A 161 -14.81 27.45 -9.32
C THR A 161 -15.56 26.29 -8.69
N GLU A 162 -15.83 26.36 -7.38
CA GLU A 162 -16.80 25.45 -6.78
C GLU A 162 -18.15 25.69 -7.45
N VAL A 163 -18.85 24.63 -7.83
CA VAL A 163 -20.18 24.76 -8.43
C VAL A 163 -21.13 25.26 -7.32
N PRO A 164 -21.55 26.55 -7.34
CA PRO A 164 -22.33 27.09 -6.24
C PRO A 164 -23.65 26.34 -6.08
N GLY A 165 -23.95 25.88 -4.86
CA GLY A 165 -25.20 25.15 -4.56
C GLY A 165 -25.31 23.76 -5.16
N ALA A 166 -24.28 23.25 -5.83
CA ALA A 166 -24.24 21.85 -6.19
C ALA A 166 -23.86 21.01 -4.97
N ASP A 167 -24.69 20.03 -4.66
CA ASP A 167 -24.41 19.03 -3.63
C ASP A 167 -24.08 17.70 -4.34
N VAL A 168 -22.79 17.35 -4.36
CA VAL A 168 -22.28 16.16 -5.02
C VAL A 168 -21.71 15.22 -3.99
N HIS A 169 -22.32 14.06 -3.85
CA HIS A 169 -21.85 12.98 -3.00
C HIS A 169 -21.54 11.75 -3.82
N ALA A 170 -20.42 11.11 -3.56
CA ALA A 170 -20.11 9.80 -4.08
C ALA A 170 -19.31 9.01 -3.03
N ASP A 171 -19.84 7.86 -2.67
CA ASP A 171 -19.23 6.94 -1.72
C ASP A 171 -19.02 5.59 -2.40
N LEU A 172 -17.83 5.02 -2.26
CA LEU A 172 -17.54 3.62 -2.55
C LEU A 172 -17.13 2.94 -1.25
N SER A 173 -17.76 1.83 -0.92
CA SER A 173 -17.40 1.04 0.26
C SER A 173 -17.18 -0.42 -0.10
N LEU A 174 -16.03 -0.94 0.32
CA LEU A 174 -15.63 -2.34 0.23
C LEU A 174 -15.58 -2.91 1.65
N VAL A 175 -16.28 -4.01 1.91
CA VAL A 175 -16.36 -4.63 3.24
C VAL A 175 -15.78 -6.04 3.18
N ASN A 176 -15.09 -6.45 4.24
CA ASN A 176 -14.39 -7.72 4.35
C ASN A 176 -13.41 -7.91 3.18
N VAL A 177 -12.48 -6.97 3.07
CA VAL A 177 -11.43 -6.99 2.04
C VAL A 177 -10.27 -7.84 2.56
N SER A 178 -9.78 -8.75 1.76
CA SER A 178 -8.55 -9.49 2.05
C SER A 178 -7.83 -9.87 0.77
N GLY A 179 -6.54 -10.09 0.87
CA GLY A 179 -5.79 -10.51 -0.30
C GLY A 179 -4.30 -10.68 -0.05
N THR A 180 -3.64 -11.01 -1.11
CA THR A 180 -2.19 -11.20 -1.17
C THR A 180 -1.66 -10.57 -2.44
N SER A 181 -0.55 -9.85 -2.32
CA SER A 181 0.25 -9.46 -3.47
C SER A 181 1.68 -9.93 -3.31
N ILE A 182 2.30 -10.37 -4.40
CA ILE A 182 3.70 -10.76 -4.47
C ILE A 182 4.37 -9.89 -5.51
N SER A 183 5.44 -9.21 -5.09
CA SER A 183 6.28 -8.43 -5.98
C SER A 183 7.67 -9.05 -6.05
N ALA A 184 8.05 -9.57 -7.21
CA ALA A 184 9.40 -10.07 -7.45
C ALA A 184 10.21 -9.03 -8.21
N ILE A 185 11.40 -8.68 -7.66
CA ILE A 185 12.37 -7.77 -8.26
C ILE A 185 13.39 -8.61 -9.04
N GLN A 186 12.93 -9.32 -10.05
CA GLN A 186 13.81 -9.99 -11.01
C GLN A 186 13.79 -9.22 -12.34
N THR A 187 14.60 -9.67 -13.30
CA THR A 187 14.81 -9.03 -14.62
C THR A 187 13.49 -8.74 -15.36
N ASP A 188 12.46 -9.54 -15.10
CA ASP A 188 11.07 -9.29 -15.48
C ASP A 188 10.27 -9.14 -14.19
N ARG A 189 9.75 -7.92 -13.94
CA ARG A 189 8.95 -7.62 -12.75
C ARG A 189 7.64 -8.40 -12.82
N ASN A 190 7.58 -9.52 -12.12
CA ASN A 190 6.35 -10.28 -11.97
C ASN A 190 5.58 -9.75 -10.75
N TYR A 191 4.37 -9.32 -10.99
CA TYR A 191 3.43 -8.92 -9.96
C TYR A 191 2.22 -9.84 -10.02
N THR A 192 1.94 -10.52 -8.90
CA THR A 192 0.75 -11.36 -8.75
C THR A 192 -0.09 -10.82 -7.61
N GLN A 193 -1.39 -10.66 -7.86
CA GLN A 193 -2.32 -10.19 -6.85
C GLN A 193 -3.55 -11.09 -6.80
N ASN A 194 -3.99 -11.37 -5.57
CA ASN A 194 -5.26 -12.00 -5.26
C ASN A 194 -6.05 -11.06 -4.36
N LEU A 195 -7.29 -10.75 -4.71
CA LEU A 195 -8.14 -9.85 -3.96
C LEU A 195 -9.52 -10.49 -3.76
N ASN A 196 -9.96 -10.56 -2.51
CA ASN A 196 -11.30 -10.99 -2.13
C ASN A 196 -12.03 -9.81 -1.49
N ILE A 197 -13.26 -9.59 -1.92
CA ILE A 197 -14.15 -8.55 -1.41
C ILE A 197 -15.48 -9.22 -1.04
N GLY A 198 -15.86 -9.14 0.24
CA GLY A 198 -17.11 -9.74 0.72
C GLY A 198 -18.33 -8.98 0.20
N ARG A 199 -18.27 -7.64 0.18
CA ARG A 199 -19.32 -6.79 -0.35
C ARG A 199 -18.74 -5.48 -0.88
N MET A 200 -19.27 -5.04 -2.01
CA MET A 200 -19.05 -3.72 -2.57
C MET A 200 -20.38 -2.97 -2.64
N SER A 201 -20.39 -1.72 -2.25
CA SER A 201 -21.50 -0.82 -2.40
C SER A 201 -21.00 0.55 -2.85
N TYR A 202 -21.78 1.20 -3.68
CA TYR A 202 -21.55 2.59 -4.06
C TYR A 202 -22.84 3.38 -3.96
N LYS A 203 -22.72 4.65 -3.65
CA LYS A 203 -23.82 5.60 -3.67
C LYS A 203 -23.30 6.87 -4.33
N ALA A 204 -24.07 7.41 -5.26
CA ALA A 204 -23.79 8.69 -5.85
C ALA A 204 -25.08 9.52 -5.95
N SER A 205 -25.01 10.79 -5.63
CA SER A 205 -26.10 11.74 -5.78
C SER A 205 -25.56 13.10 -6.20
N ILE A 206 -26.26 13.75 -7.09
CA ILE A 206 -25.98 15.11 -7.53
C ILE A 206 -27.28 15.91 -7.39
N SER A 207 -27.20 16.97 -6.61
CA SER A 207 -28.28 17.97 -6.51
C SER A 207 -27.75 19.27 -7.08
N LEU A 208 -28.39 19.78 -8.11
CA LEU A 208 -28.05 21.06 -8.71
C LEU A 208 -29.01 22.14 -8.20
N PRO A 209 -28.56 23.40 -8.02
CA PRO A 209 -29.46 24.49 -7.72
C PRO A 209 -30.51 24.61 -8.80
N GLY A 210 -31.76 24.79 -8.37
CA GLY A 210 -32.86 25.08 -9.32
C GLY A 210 -32.60 26.37 -10.09
N PRO A 211 -33.19 26.53 -11.29
CA PRO A 211 -33.12 27.80 -11.99
C PRO A 211 -33.74 28.89 -11.11
N SER A 212 -32.95 29.95 -10.84
CA SER A 212 -33.38 31.17 -10.13
C SER A 212 -34.31 32.01 -11.01
#